data_3bce05f9b86f399e9c6a1eaf3b2c15b8
#
_entry.id   3bce05f9b86f399e9c6a1eaf3b2c15b8
#
_cell.length_a   1.000
_cell.length_b   1.000
_cell.length_c   1.000
_cell.angle_alpha   90.00
_cell.angle_beta   90.00
_cell.angle_gamma   90.00
#
_symmetry.space_group_name_H-M   'P 1'
#
loop_
_entity.id
_entity.type
_entity.pdbx_description
1 polymer ?
#
loop_
_entity_poly.entity_id
_entity_poly.type
_entity_poly.pdbx_seq_one_letter_code
_entity_poly.pdbx_strand_id
1 'polypeptide(L)'
;GANASQPNLIMVAGRVAIGATGAVGASVGKLFTVTRTAAGLYTVTLDSNGAVPAIVYAAANLVFATGSDTQTVSILTLDATNKKITLQVNDAGTVDTAADPPSGSILQFLILVQNTVSVG
;
A
#
# COMPACT_ATOMS: atom_id res chain seq x y z
N GLY A 1 0.89 -32.06 -7.64
CA GLY A 1 1.42 -32.01 -8.94
C GLY A 1 2.79 -31.43 -8.97
N ALA A 2 3.37 -31.54 -10.11
CA ALA A 2 4.74 -31.06 -10.32
C ALA A 2 4.87 -29.57 -10.03
N ASN A 3 3.77 -28.85 -10.09
CA ASN A 3 3.78 -27.40 -9.88
C ASN A 3 3.44 -27.00 -8.46
N ALA A 4 3.39 -27.93 -7.55
CA ALA A 4 3.06 -27.61 -6.17
C ALA A 4 4.07 -26.66 -5.55
N SER A 5 5.28 -26.62 -6.06
CA SER A 5 6.32 -25.73 -5.56
C SER A 5 6.17 -24.29 -6.07
N GLN A 6 5.26 -24.06 -6.99
CA GLN A 6 5.07 -22.71 -7.51
C GLN A 6 3.84 -22.08 -6.88
N PRO A 7 4.02 -21.26 -5.87
CA PRO A 7 2.87 -20.57 -5.29
C PRO A 7 2.27 -19.61 -6.30
N ASN A 8 0.97 -19.44 -6.22
CA ASN A 8 0.28 -18.44 -7.02
C ASN A 8 0.53 -17.08 -6.42
N LEU A 9 1.45 -16.35 -7.00
CA LEU A 9 1.69 -14.97 -6.61
C LEU A 9 0.78 -14.06 -7.39
N ILE A 10 0.11 -13.18 -6.68
CA ILE A 10 -0.76 -12.16 -7.25
C ILE A 10 -0.14 -10.81 -6.94
N MET A 11 0.00 -10.00 -7.95
CA MET A 11 0.50 -8.65 -7.80
C MET A 11 -0.67 -7.69 -7.66
N VAL A 12 -0.68 -6.93 -6.58
CA VAL A 12 -1.63 -5.83 -6.40
C VAL A 12 -0.83 -4.55 -6.47
N ALA A 13 -0.95 -3.85 -7.57
CA ALA A 13 -0.25 -2.60 -7.77
C ALA A 13 -1.28 -1.49 -7.88
N GLY A 14 -0.99 -0.37 -7.24
CA GLY A 14 -1.93 0.74 -7.27
C GLY A 14 -1.29 2.07 -6.97
N ARG A 15 -2.05 3.10 -7.23
CA ARG A 15 -1.68 4.45 -6.87
C ARG A 15 -2.94 5.27 -6.58
N VAL A 16 -2.80 6.23 -5.69
CA VAL A 16 -3.87 7.16 -5.38
C VAL A 16 -3.34 8.59 -5.47
N ALA A 17 -4.15 9.46 -6.02
CA ALA A 17 -3.87 10.89 -5.99
C ALA A 17 -4.15 11.42 -4.59
N ILE A 18 -3.27 12.27 -4.09
CA ILE A 18 -3.43 12.89 -2.78
C ILE A 18 -3.87 14.33 -2.98
N GLY A 19 -4.96 14.67 -2.35
CA GLY A 19 -5.50 16.03 -2.39
C GLY A 19 -5.09 16.87 -1.20
N ALA A 20 -5.82 17.93 -0.97
CA ALA A 20 -5.57 18.85 0.13
C ALA A 20 -5.66 18.10 1.47
N THR A 21 -4.78 18.45 2.39
CA THR A 21 -4.71 17.86 3.74
C THR A 21 -4.59 16.33 3.72
N GLY A 22 -3.93 15.79 2.72
CA GLY A 22 -3.67 14.36 2.65
C GLY A 22 -4.86 13.51 2.22
N ALA A 23 -5.91 14.12 1.71
CA ALA A 23 -7.14 13.39 1.34
C ALA A 23 -6.87 12.40 0.22
N VAL A 24 -7.48 11.23 0.32
CA VAL A 24 -7.38 10.20 -0.72
C VAL A 24 -8.31 10.59 -1.86
N GLY A 25 -7.73 10.75 -3.04
CA GLY A 25 -8.47 11.08 -4.26
C GLY A 25 -8.64 9.87 -5.16
N ALA A 26 -8.57 10.11 -6.48
CA ALA A 26 -8.77 9.05 -7.46
C ALA A 26 -7.68 8.00 -7.37
N SER A 27 -8.07 6.75 -7.52
CA SER A 27 -7.14 5.62 -7.50
C SER A 27 -7.06 4.97 -8.87
N VAL A 28 -5.91 4.37 -9.16
CA VAL A 28 -5.70 3.54 -10.35
C VAL A 28 -5.20 2.20 -9.87
N GLY A 29 -5.79 1.14 -10.39
CA GLY A 29 -5.49 -0.22 -10.01
C GLY A 29 -6.74 -0.92 -9.51
N LYS A 30 -6.61 -2.19 -9.20
CA LYS A 30 -7.73 -3.03 -8.79
C LYS A 30 -7.36 -3.86 -7.58
N LEU A 31 -8.37 -4.39 -6.92
CA LEU A 31 -8.25 -5.34 -5.81
C LEU A 31 -7.80 -4.68 -4.51
N PHE A 32 -8.04 -3.38 -4.37
CA PHE A 32 -7.70 -2.68 -3.14
C PHE A 32 -8.60 -1.47 -2.91
N THR A 33 -8.62 -1.02 -1.68
CA THR A 33 -9.20 0.26 -1.28
C THR A 33 -8.19 0.96 -0.38
N VAL A 34 -8.07 2.27 -0.52
CA VAL A 34 -7.15 3.06 0.30
C VAL A 34 -7.96 4.03 1.14
N THR A 35 -7.64 4.08 2.42
CA THR A 35 -8.26 5.05 3.35
C THR A 35 -7.18 5.78 4.13
N ARG A 36 -7.43 7.05 4.45
CA ARG A 36 -6.57 7.83 5.33
C ARG A 36 -7.12 7.73 6.74
N THR A 37 -6.32 7.24 7.67
CA THR A 37 -6.76 7.05 9.05
C THR A 37 -6.34 8.17 9.97
N ALA A 38 -5.26 8.87 9.64
CA ALA A 38 -4.77 10.03 10.37
C ALA A 38 -3.75 10.74 9.49
N ALA A 39 -3.20 11.84 9.96
CA ALA A 39 -2.19 12.58 9.21
C ALA A 39 -1.03 11.66 8.84
N GLY A 40 -0.75 11.51 7.56
CA GLY A 40 0.32 10.68 7.05
C GLY A 40 0.10 9.18 7.18
N LEU A 41 -1.05 8.74 7.64
CA LEU A 41 -1.33 7.30 7.84
C LEU A 41 -2.41 6.83 6.88
N TYR A 42 -2.07 5.83 6.09
CA TYR A 42 -2.97 5.28 5.08
C TYR A 42 -3.06 3.78 5.23
N THR A 43 -4.24 3.25 5.03
CA THR A 43 -4.49 1.82 5.05
C THR A 43 -4.91 1.37 3.67
N VAL A 44 -4.20 0.39 3.14
CA VAL A 44 -4.58 -0.31 1.92
C VAL A 44 -5.26 -1.60 2.32
N THR A 45 -6.53 -1.72 1.98
CA THR A 45 -7.31 -2.93 2.25
C THR A 45 -7.40 -3.73 0.97
N LEU A 46 -6.97 -4.98 1.03
CA LEU A 46 -7.02 -5.85 -0.12
C LEU A 46 -8.42 -6.41 -0.29
N ASP A 47 -8.89 -6.38 -1.51
CA ASP A 47 -10.16 -6.97 -1.89
C ASP A 47 -9.90 -8.42 -2.24
N SER A 48 -10.28 -9.32 -1.35
CA SER A 48 -10.11 -10.74 -1.60
C SER A 48 -11.41 -11.45 -1.35
N ASN A 49 -11.81 -12.28 -2.27
CA ASN A 49 -13.10 -12.97 -2.24
C ASN A 49 -13.06 -14.15 -1.26
N GLY A 50 -12.86 -13.87 0.00
CA GLY A 50 -12.89 -14.89 1.03
C GLY A 50 -11.59 -15.65 1.23
N ALA A 51 -10.67 -15.58 0.31
CA ALA A 51 -9.35 -16.18 0.52
C ALA A 51 -8.55 -15.31 1.50
N VAL A 52 -7.72 -15.96 2.29
CA VAL A 52 -6.80 -15.25 3.19
C VAL A 52 -5.40 -15.39 2.59
N PRO A 53 -4.98 -14.45 1.77
CA PRO A 53 -3.67 -14.55 1.16
C PRO A 53 -2.58 -14.26 2.17
N ALA A 54 -1.44 -14.88 1.99
CA ALA A 54 -0.24 -14.46 2.69
C ALA A 54 0.31 -13.23 1.97
N ILE A 55 0.65 -12.20 2.72
CA ILE A 55 1.32 -11.03 2.14
C ILE A 55 2.81 -11.33 2.14
N VAL A 56 3.37 -11.44 0.95
CA VAL A 56 4.77 -11.84 0.79
C VAL A 56 5.68 -10.63 0.80
N TYR A 57 5.22 -9.53 0.23
CA TYR A 57 6.06 -8.34 0.07
C TYR A 57 5.18 -7.13 -0.16
N ALA A 58 5.60 -6.01 0.38
CA ALA A 58 4.95 -4.74 0.11
C ALA A 58 5.99 -3.64 0.01
N ALA A 59 5.77 -2.73 -0.90
CA ALA A 59 6.60 -1.55 -1.06
C ALA A 59 5.68 -0.37 -1.40
N ALA A 60 6.11 0.81 -1.02
CA ALA A 60 5.36 2.02 -1.31
C ALA A 60 6.31 3.20 -1.44
N ASN A 61 5.90 4.19 -2.23
CA ASN A 61 6.66 5.42 -2.39
C ASN A 61 5.73 6.55 -2.80
N LEU A 62 6.27 7.75 -2.80
CA LEU A 62 5.56 8.94 -3.24
C LEU A 62 6.15 9.47 -4.54
N VAL A 63 5.28 9.95 -5.41
CA VAL A 63 5.65 10.78 -6.55
C VAL A 63 5.18 12.20 -6.23
N PHE A 64 6.10 13.14 -6.17
CA PHE A 64 5.79 14.51 -5.78
C PHE A 64 5.40 15.36 -6.98
N ALA A 65 4.45 16.26 -6.76
CA ALA A 65 4.03 17.19 -7.81
C ALA A 65 5.13 18.19 -8.17
N THR A 66 5.96 18.54 -7.20
CA THR A 66 7.02 19.53 -7.38
C THR A 66 8.34 18.94 -6.92
N GLY A 67 8.96 18.18 -7.38
CA GLY A 67 10.23 17.51 -7.22
C GLY A 67 11.19 17.88 -6.11
N SER A 68 10.81 18.65 -5.12
CA SER A 68 11.73 19.09 -4.08
C SER A 68 11.48 18.50 -2.70
N ASP A 69 10.51 17.64 -2.58
CA ASP A 69 10.17 17.05 -1.30
C ASP A 69 10.98 15.77 -1.06
N THR A 70 11.30 15.49 0.20
CA THR A 70 12.10 14.34 0.57
C THR A 70 11.35 13.38 1.50
N GLN A 71 10.04 13.47 1.58
CA GLN A 71 9.26 12.55 2.38
C GLN A 71 9.41 11.12 1.84
N THR A 72 9.34 10.16 2.76
CA THR A 72 9.43 8.74 2.43
C THR A 72 8.19 8.03 2.93
N VAL A 73 8.00 6.79 2.48
CA VAL A 73 6.88 5.96 2.94
C VAL A 73 7.44 4.71 3.58
N SER A 74 6.97 4.41 4.77
CA SER A 74 7.30 3.19 5.49
C SER A 74 6.11 2.26 5.54
N ILE A 75 6.37 0.97 5.50
CA ILE A 75 5.33 -0.03 5.75
C ILE A 75 5.30 -0.27 7.26
N LEU A 76 4.19 0.06 7.90
CA LEU A 76 4.06 -0.14 9.34
C LEU A 76 3.62 -1.54 9.70
N THR A 77 2.61 -2.05 9.03
CA THR A 77 2.07 -3.37 9.33
C THR A 77 1.69 -4.11 8.07
N LEU A 78 1.86 -5.41 8.13
CA LEU A 78 1.36 -6.34 7.14
C LEU A 78 0.37 -7.25 7.87
N ASP A 79 -0.91 -6.94 7.75
CA ASP A 79 -1.95 -7.66 8.48
C ASP A 79 -2.69 -8.60 7.52
N ALA A 80 -2.19 -9.80 7.39
CA ALA A 80 -2.78 -10.78 6.48
C ALA A 80 -4.17 -11.20 6.95
N THR A 81 -4.39 -11.27 8.25
CA THR A 81 -5.68 -11.69 8.80
C THR A 81 -6.80 -10.75 8.38
N ASN A 82 -6.56 -9.45 8.44
CA ASN A 82 -7.54 -8.44 8.05
C ASN A 82 -7.30 -7.92 6.63
N LYS A 83 -6.32 -8.48 5.93
CA LYS A 83 -6.02 -8.14 4.54
C LYS A 83 -5.68 -6.67 4.37
N LYS A 84 -4.90 -6.13 5.28
CA LYS A 84 -4.58 -4.71 5.33
C LYS A 84 -3.09 -4.47 5.41
N ILE A 85 -2.67 -3.38 4.81
CA ILE A 85 -1.32 -2.88 4.94
C ILE A 85 -1.43 -1.44 5.38
N THR A 86 -0.70 -1.08 6.42
CA THR A 86 -0.67 0.29 6.91
C THR A 86 0.62 0.95 6.44
N LEU A 87 0.49 2.11 5.83
CA LEU A 87 1.58 2.91 5.32
C LEU A 87 1.71 4.18 6.13
N GLN A 88 2.93 4.59 6.41
CA GLN A 88 3.20 5.88 7.02
C GLN A 88 4.02 6.73 6.07
N VAL A 89 3.49 7.91 5.76
CA VAL A 89 4.25 8.95 5.07
C VAL A 89 5.02 9.72 6.13
N ASN A 90 6.33 9.75 6.00
CA ASN A 90 7.21 10.33 7.00
C ASN A 90 7.52 11.77 6.65
N ASP A 91 7.59 12.62 7.68
CA ASP A 91 8.03 14.00 7.53
C ASP A 91 9.47 14.04 6.99
N ALA A 92 9.74 15.02 6.16
CA ALA A 92 11.06 15.14 5.52
C ALA A 92 12.17 15.46 6.50
N GLY A 93 11.87 16.16 7.58
CA GLY A 93 12.88 16.63 8.50
C GLY A 93 12.94 15.93 9.84
N THR A 94 12.01 15.02 10.12
CA THR A 94 11.89 14.42 11.45
C THR A 94 11.67 12.93 11.34
N VAL A 95 12.52 12.16 11.98
CA VAL A 95 12.47 10.69 11.93
C VAL A 95 11.21 10.20 12.64
N ASP A 96 10.57 9.22 12.04
CA ASP A 96 9.39 8.53 12.58
C ASP A 96 8.19 9.42 12.87
N THR A 97 8.10 10.55 12.20
CA THR A 97 6.99 11.47 12.38
C THR A 97 6.09 11.38 11.14
N ALA A 98 4.84 11.00 11.33
CA ALA A 98 3.88 10.95 10.25
C ALA A 98 3.47 12.37 9.82
N ALA A 99 3.40 12.59 8.52
CA ALA A 99 2.98 13.87 7.96
C ALA A 99 2.31 13.63 6.62
N ASP A 100 1.26 14.39 6.35
CA ASP A 100 0.56 14.26 5.08
C ASP A 100 1.47 14.64 3.93
N PRO A 101 1.39 13.92 2.79
CA PRO A 101 2.09 14.35 1.59
C PRO A 101 1.47 15.62 1.02
N PRO A 102 2.23 16.39 0.25
CA PRO A 102 1.69 17.59 -0.38
C PRO A 102 0.53 17.26 -1.31
N SER A 103 -0.41 18.20 -1.42
CA SER A 103 -1.47 18.09 -2.41
C SER A 103 -0.89 17.92 -3.81
N GLY A 104 -1.44 17.02 -4.59
CA GLY A 104 -0.94 16.71 -5.93
C GLY A 104 0.09 15.58 -5.95
N SER A 105 0.52 15.08 -4.81
CA SER A 105 1.37 13.90 -4.75
C SER A 105 0.61 12.65 -5.16
N ILE A 106 1.33 11.62 -5.53
CA ILE A 106 0.76 10.31 -5.84
C ILE A 106 1.40 9.30 -4.92
N LEU A 107 0.58 8.58 -4.17
CA LEU A 107 1.02 7.48 -3.34
C LEU A 107 0.92 6.20 -4.15
N GLN A 108 2.05 5.52 -4.34
CA GLN A 108 2.13 4.28 -5.10
C GLN A 108 2.48 3.13 -4.19
N PHE A 109 1.98 1.95 -4.53
CA PHE A 109 2.34 0.76 -3.77
C PHE A 109 2.30 -0.47 -4.66
N LEU A 110 3.07 -1.47 -4.24
CA LEU A 110 3.12 -2.78 -4.87
C LEU A 110 3.05 -3.81 -3.76
N ILE A 111 2.10 -4.72 -3.86
CA ILE A 111 1.90 -5.76 -2.87
C ILE A 111 1.91 -7.10 -3.59
N LEU A 112 2.74 -8.01 -3.11
CA LEU A 112 2.74 -9.38 -3.62
C LEU A 112 2.05 -10.25 -2.58
N VAL A 113 1.02 -10.93 -3.02
CA VAL A 113 0.28 -11.85 -2.16
C VAL A 113 0.40 -13.25 -2.73
N GLN A 114 0.50 -14.21 -1.83
CA GLN A 114 0.54 -15.61 -2.21
C GLN A 114 -0.81 -16.21 -1.90
N ASN A 115 -1.40 -16.82 -2.91
CA ASN A 115 -2.64 -17.54 -2.70
C ASN A 115 -2.33 -18.80 -1.88
N THR A 116 -3.02 -18.95 -0.76
CA THR A 116 -2.79 -20.06 0.15
C THR A 116 -3.58 -21.31 -0.23
N VAL A 117 -4.35 -21.25 -1.29
CA VAL A 117 -5.07 -22.44 -1.76
C VAL A 117 -4.05 -23.46 -2.20
N SER A 118 -4.15 -24.64 -1.63
CA SER A 118 -3.27 -25.72 -1.99
C SER A 118 -3.50 -26.14 -3.44
N VAL A 119 -2.41 -26.27 -4.16
CA VAL A 119 -2.44 -26.66 -5.55
C VAL A 119 -1.80 -28.03 -5.67
N GLY A 120 -2.04 -28.78 -4.81
CA GLY A 120 -1.41 -30.01 -4.80
C GLY A 120 -1.85 -31.15 -5.45
#